data_53a1177346806629f1eb8bc22f6a5311
#
_entry.id   53a1177346806629f1eb8bc22f6a5311
#
_cell.length_a   1.000
_cell.length_b   1.000
_cell.length_c   1.000
_cell.angle_alpha   90.00
_cell.angle_beta   90.00
_cell.angle_gamma   90.00
#
_symmetry.space_group_name_H-M   'P 1'
#
loop_
_entity.id
_entity.type
_entity.pdbx_description
1 polymer ?
#
loop_
_entity_poly.entity_id
_entity_poly.type
_entity_poly.pdbx_seq_one_letter_code
_entity_poly.pdbx_strand_id
1 'polypeptide(L)'
;RNFVSKGMCADWAIHDSVNQHGIHNLHFHLMLTLRPVEENGKWGAKQRKEYILDKDGNKIRNKSGRGFKSRAVDVNDWNEKGNSRKWRKDLTDTINVVNDRIGLPEYWEHRSFKELGLEQEPTRHLGPIASALERKGIRTEKGDANRAIMEHNQTLQRARMFYDICLLYTSDAADDK
;
A
#
# COMPACT_ATOMS: atom_id res chain seq x y z
N ARG A 1 -13.55 8.00 6.09
CA ARG A 1 -14.09 8.04 4.72
C ARG A 1 -14.06 6.68 4.03
N ASN A 2 -12.91 5.96 4.01
CA ASN A 2 -12.80 4.71 3.25
C ASN A 2 -13.30 3.46 3.99
N PHE A 3 -13.39 3.49 5.30
CA PHE A 3 -13.62 2.30 6.13
C PHE A 3 -14.90 2.42 6.97
N VAL A 4 -14.89 3.26 7.98
CA VAL A 4 -16.01 3.37 8.95
C VAL A 4 -17.30 3.83 8.28
N SER A 5 -17.25 4.80 7.36
CA SER A 5 -18.44 5.24 6.61
C SER A 5 -19.05 4.17 5.69
N LYS A 6 -18.32 3.06 5.48
CA LYS A 6 -18.78 1.89 4.73
C LYS A 6 -19.20 0.72 5.65
N GLY A 7 -19.26 0.95 6.95
CA GLY A 7 -19.70 -0.04 7.93
C GLY A 7 -18.58 -0.92 8.52
N MET A 8 -17.30 -0.67 8.18
CA MET A 8 -16.17 -1.36 8.84
C MET A 8 -16.00 -0.82 10.26
N CYS A 9 -15.67 -1.69 11.22
CA CYS A 9 -15.01 -1.24 12.44
C CYS A 9 -13.52 -1.08 12.16
N ALA A 10 -12.96 0.00 12.68
CA ALA A 10 -11.55 0.32 12.56
C ALA A 10 -10.98 0.53 13.98
N ASP A 11 -9.90 -0.17 14.28
CA ASP A 11 -9.07 0.06 15.45
C ASP A 11 -7.69 0.49 15.00
N TRP A 12 -7.10 1.51 15.62
CA TRP A 12 -5.83 2.07 15.20
C TRP A 12 -4.97 2.48 16.39
N ALA A 13 -3.67 2.34 16.22
CA ALA A 13 -2.68 2.77 17.20
C ALA A 13 -1.48 3.40 16.49
N ILE A 14 -0.93 4.45 17.05
CA ILE A 14 0.32 5.08 16.60
C ILE A 14 1.44 4.57 17.49
N HIS A 15 2.53 4.14 16.87
CA HIS A 15 3.72 3.69 17.54
C HIS A 15 4.91 4.54 17.09
N ASP A 16 5.74 4.93 18.04
CA ASP A 16 7.02 5.54 17.79
C ASP A 16 8.12 4.64 18.37
N SER A 17 8.69 3.80 17.53
CA SER A 17 9.81 2.95 17.91
C SER A 17 11.12 3.63 17.53
N VAL A 18 12.06 3.66 18.48
CA VAL A 18 13.38 4.21 18.25
C VAL A 18 14.37 3.08 18.01
N ASN A 19 15.17 3.16 16.94
CA ASN A 19 16.20 2.18 16.67
C ASN A 19 17.46 2.42 17.51
N GLN A 20 18.44 1.51 17.44
CA GLN A 20 19.72 1.61 18.19
C GLN A 20 20.55 2.85 17.87
N HIS A 21 20.24 3.58 16.78
CA HIS A 21 20.90 4.81 16.37
C HIS A 21 20.10 6.07 16.74
N GLY A 22 19.06 5.93 17.56
CA GLY A 22 18.20 7.04 17.95
C GLY A 22 17.25 7.54 16.86
N ILE A 23 17.12 6.81 15.75
CA ILE A 23 16.22 7.19 14.65
C ILE A 23 14.80 6.73 14.98
N HIS A 24 13.88 7.68 14.97
CA HIS A 24 12.46 7.45 15.16
C HIS A 24 11.84 6.76 13.94
N ASN A 25 10.98 5.79 14.19
CA ASN A 25 10.16 5.11 13.19
C ASN A 25 8.69 5.26 13.57
N LEU A 26 8.18 6.47 13.38
CA LEU A 26 6.77 6.76 13.61
C LEU A 26 5.92 6.01 12.58
N HIS A 27 5.03 5.16 13.06
CA HIS A 27 4.14 4.38 12.20
C HIS A 27 2.81 4.12 12.89
N PHE A 28 1.79 3.78 12.11
CA PHE A 28 0.50 3.42 12.65
C PHE A 28 0.09 2.01 12.19
N HIS A 29 -0.64 1.34 13.05
CA HIS A 29 -1.35 0.10 12.74
C HIS A 29 -2.83 0.41 12.59
N LEU A 30 -3.43 -0.11 11.54
CA LEU A 30 -4.86 -0.01 11.30
C LEU A 30 -5.44 -1.42 11.13
N MET A 31 -6.27 -1.84 12.05
CA MET A 31 -7.00 -3.10 11.98
C MET A 31 -8.44 -2.82 11.54
N LEU A 32 -8.87 -3.54 10.51
CA LEU A 32 -10.18 -3.38 9.89
C LEU A 32 -10.97 -4.69 9.95
N THR A 33 -12.27 -4.60 10.08
CA THR A 33 -13.13 -5.77 10.04
C THR A 33 -13.55 -6.10 8.60
N LEU A 34 -13.72 -7.40 8.32
CA LEU A 34 -14.27 -7.88 7.05
C LEU A 34 -15.80 -8.06 7.08
N ARG A 35 -16.41 -7.77 8.23
CA ARG A 35 -17.86 -7.81 8.43
C ARG A 35 -18.37 -6.43 8.78
N PRO A 36 -19.47 -5.97 8.23
CA PRO A 36 -20.10 -4.76 8.68
C PRO A 36 -20.71 -4.98 10.09
N VAL A 37 -20.82 -3.91 10.83
CA VAL A 37 -21.66 -3.86 12.04
C VAL A 37 -22.99 -3.27 11.62
N GLU A 38 -24.09 -3.97 11.91
CA GLU A 38 -25.45 -3.52 11.65
C GLU A 38 -25.87 -2.48 12.68
N GLU A 39 -26.91 -1.71 12.39
CA GLU A 39 -27.44 -0.67 13.30
C GLU A 39 -27.82 -1.20 14.69
N ASN A 40 -28.20 -2.47 14.77
CA ASN A 40 -28.52 -3.15 16.04
C ASN A 40 -27.28 -3.61 16.84
N GLY A 41 -26.06 -3.26 16.38
CA GLY A 41 -24.79 -3.62 17.00
C GLY A 41 -24.34 -5.06 16.72
N LYS A 42 -25.03 -5.83 15.90
CA LYS A 42 -24.65 -7.21 15.56
C LYS A 42 -23.73 -7.25 14.34
N TRP A 43 -22.91 -8.26 14.29
CA TRP A 43 -22.06 -8.53 13.13
C TRP A 43 -22.88 -9.01 11.95
N GLY A 44 -22.81 -8.31 10.84
CA GLY A 44 -23.36 -8.73 9.56
C GLY A 44 -22.63 -9.94 8.97
N ALA A 45 -23.20 -10.52 7.94
CA ALA A 45 -22.61 -11.66 7.25
C ALA A 45 -21.43 -11.21 6.35
N LYS A 46 -20.33 -11.98 6.32
CA LYS A 46 -19.22 -11.75 5.38
C LYS A 46 -19.61 -12.11 3.95
N GLN A 47 -20.38 -13.20 3.81
CA GLN A 47 -20.78 -13.76 2.53
C GLN A 47 -22.24 -14.18 2.57
N ARG A 48 -22.91 -14.09 1.42
CA ARG A 48 -24.25 -14.62 1.21
C ARG A 48 -24.20 -15.78 0.23
N LYS A 49 -25.16 -16.68 0.36
CA LYS A 49 -25.32 -17.82 -0.52
C LYS A 49 -26.20 -17.42 -1.71
N GLU A 50 -25.66 -17.49 -2.91
CA GLU A 50 -26.42 -17.35 -4.15
C GLU A 50 -26.61 -18.70 -4.82
N TYR A 51 -27.83 -19.04 -5.21
CA TYR A 51 -28.12 -20.25 -5.96
C TYR A 51 -27.80 -20.05 -7.43
N ILE A 52 -27.24 -21.10 -8.06
CA ILE A 52 -26.98 -21.10 -9.48
C ILE A 52 -28.27 -21.50 -10.16
N LEU A 53 -28.74 -20.67 -11.10
CA LEU A 53 -29.97 -20.85 -11.83
C LEU A 53 -29.69 -21.44 -13.22
N ASP A 54 -30.64 -22.17 -13.78
CA ASP A 54 -30.66 -22.58 -15.17
C ASP A 54 -31.18 -21.46 -16.10
N LYS A 55 -31.34 -21.76 -17.39
CA LYS A 55 -31.81 -20.79 -18.39
C LYS A 55 -33.26 -20.33 -18.15
N ASP A 56 -34.02 -21.10 -17.42
CA ASP A 56 -35.43 -20.87 -17.12
C ASP A 56 -35.61 -20.22 -15.74
N GLY A 57 -34.50 -19.90 -15.04
CA GLY A 57 -34.51 -19.26 -13.73
C GLY A 57 -34.69 -20.23 -12.54
N ASN A 58 -34.67 -21.54 -12.76
CA ASN A 58 -34.81 -22.54 -11.70
C ASN A 58 -33.47 -22.89 -11.07
N LYS A 59 -33.48 -23.25 -9.78
CA LYS A 59 -32.27 -23.66 -9.04
C LYS A 59 -31.76 -25.01 -9.53
N ILE A 60 -30.51 -25.07 -9.95
CA ILE A 60 -29.87 -26.31 -10.40
C ILE A 60 -29.58 -27.22 -9.20
N ARG A 61 -30.03 -28.51 -9.27
CA ARG A 61 -29.73 -29.50 -8.22
C ARG A 61 -28.25 -29.90 -8.21
N ASN A 62 -27.76 -30.25 -7.05
CA ASN A 62 -26.43 -30.86 -6.89
C ASN A 62 -26.38 -32.24 -7.55
N LYS A 63 -25.18 -32.70 -7.95
CA LYS A 63 -24.94 -34.02 -8.49
C LYS A 63 -25.39 -35.15 -7.53
N SER A 64 -25.37 -34.94 -6.24
CA SER A 64 -25.80 -35.87 -5.19
C SER A 64 -27.32 -35.94 -5.03
N GLY A 65 -28.10 -35.16 -5.78
CA GLY A 65 -29.56 -35.05 -5.64
C GLY A 65 -30.02 -34.32 -4.35
N ARG A 66 -29.11 -34.03 -3.42
CA ARG A 66 -29.41 -33.34 -2.16
C ARG A 66 -29.06 -31.85 -2.29
N GLY A 67 -30.05 -31.00 -2.18
CA GLY A 67 -29.91 -29.55 -2.25
C GLY A 67 -29.60 -28.98 -3.64
N PHE A 68 -29.25 -27.72 -3.71
CA PHE A 68 -29.05 -26.96 -4.94
C PHE A 68 -27.61 -26.42 -5.03
N LYS A 69 -27.10 -26.29 -6.25
CA LYS A 69 -25.83 -25.65 -6.53
C LYS A 69 -25.87 -24.18 -6.07
N SER A 70 -24.85 -23.75 -5.41
CA SER A 70 -24.72 -22.38 -4.92
C SER A 70 -23.26 -21.95 -4.90
N ARG A 71 -23.05 -20.66 -4.96
CA ARG A 71 -21.76 -20.00 -4.73
C ARG A 71 -21.85 -19.09 -3.52
N ALA A 72 -20.74 -18.90 -2.84
CA ALA A 72 -20.61 -17.86 -1.85
C ALA A 72 -20.24 -16.55 -2.58
N VAL A 73 -20.96 -15.48 -2.26
CA VAL A 73 -20.73 -14.15 -2.82
C VAL A 73 -20.48 -13.20 -1.66
N ASP A 74 -19.43 -12.41 -1.75
CA ASP A 74 -19.11 -11.41 -0.72
C ASP A 74 -20.24 -10.38 -0.63
N VAL A 75 -20.59 -9.97 0.60
CA VAL A 75 -21.67 -9.00 0.85
C VAL A 75 -21.22 -7.59 0.51
N ASN A 76 -19.90 -7.35 0.51
CA ASN A 76 -19.29 -6.06 0.21
C ASN A 76 -18.07 -6.25 -0.70
N ASP A 77 -17.53 -5.15 -1.20
CA ASP A 77 -16.38 -5.07 -2.11
C ASP A 77 -15.02 -5.00 -1.39
N TRP A 78 -14.97 -5.16 -0.06
CA TRP A 78 -13.77 -4.87 0.73
C TRP A 78 -12.56 -5.73 0.40
N ASN A 79 -12.79 -6.95 -0.12
CA ASN A 79 -11.72 -7.88 -0.55
C ASN A 79 -11.32 -7.73 -2.02
N GLU A 80 -11.90 -6.77 -2.75
CA GLU A 80 -11.55 -6.57 -4.15
C GLU A 80 -10.10 -6.10 -4.31
N LYS A 81 -9.42 -6.64 -5.33
CA LYS A 81 -8.00 -6.39 -5.60
C LYS A 81 -7.65 -4.90 -5.76
N GLY A 82 -8.58 -4.08 -6.19
CA GLY A 82 -8.39 -2.64 -6.40
C GLY A 82 -8.33 -1.82 -5.11
N ASN A 83 -8.91 -2.31 -4.02
CA ASN A 83 -9.09 -1.55 -2.80
C ASN A 83 -7.77 -1.16 -2.12
N SER A 84 -6.81 -2.06 -2.05
CA SER A 84 -5.51 -1.76 -1.41
C SER A 84 -4.78 -0.62 -2.13
N ARG A 85 -4.87 -0.56 -3.46
CA ARG A 85 -4.29 0.52 -4.27
C ARG A 85 -5.03 1.84 -4.04
N LYS A 86 -6.36 1.80 -4.02
CA LYS A 86 -7.20 2.96 -3.74
C LYS A 86 -6.93 3.52 -2.35
N TRP A 87 -6.91 2.68 -1.33
CA TRP A 87 -6.65 3.12 0.05
C TRP A 87 -5.25 3.70 0.22
N ARG A 88 -4.24 3.12 -0.45
CA ARG A 88 -2.88 3.66 -0.46
C ARG A 88 -2.83 5.03 -1.11
N LYS A 89 -3.52 5.21 -2.25
CA LYS A 89 -3.64 6.51 -2.90
C LYS A 89 -4.30 7.55 -1.98
N ASP A 90 -5.45 7.21 -1.40
CA ASP A 90 -6.20 8.14 -0.54
C ASP A 90 -5.40 8.53 0.72
N LEU A 91 -4.59 7.60 1.25
CA LEU A 91 -3.68 7.88 2.37
C LEU A 91 -2.60 8.86 1.95
N THR A 92 -1.93 8.60 0.82
CA THR A 92 -0.86 9.45 0.29
C THR A 92 -1.37 10.85 -0.02
N ASP A 93 -2.51 10.97 -0.68
CA ASP A 93 -3.14 12.25 -0.97
C ASP A 93 -3.45 13.02 0.33
N THR A 94 -3.92 12.31 1.36
CA THR A 94 -4.20 12.93 2.68
C THR A 94 -2.93 13.43 3.34
N ILE A 95 -1.84 12.64 3.32
CA ILE A 95 -0.54 13.04 3.86
C ILE A 95 -0.03 14.29 3.13
N ASN A 96 -0.06 14.29 1.80
CA ASN A 96 0.41 15.43 1.00
C ASN A 96 -0.37 16.71 1.30
N VAL A 97 -1.70 16.63 1.42
CA VAL A 97 -2.53 17.78 1.83
C VAL A 97 -2.16 18.30 3.23
N VAL A 98 -1.83 17.41 4.16
CA VAL A 98 -1.39 17.82 5.50
C VAL A 98 -0.01 18.45 5.44
N ASN A 99 0.94 17.84 4.70
CA ASN A 99 2.30 18.38 4.53
C ASN A 99 2.26 19.80 3.93
N ASP A 100 1.49 20.00 2.87
CA ASP A 100 1.29 21.33 2.26
C ASP A 100 0.76 22.36 3.28
N ARG A 101 -0.22 21.95 4.09
CA ARG A 101 -0.84 22.83 5.10
C ARG A 101 0.15 23.27 6.18
N ILE A 102 1.09 22.40 6.58
CA ILE A 102 2.06 22.68 7.63
C ILE A 102 3.43 23.11 7.08
N GLY A 103 3.55 23.28 5.75
CA GLY A 103 4.76 23.74 5.08
C GLY A 103 5.90 22.72 5.03
N LEU A 104 5.60 21.43 5.11
CA LEU A 104 6.59 20.35 4.90
C LEU A 104 6.79 20.09 3.40
N PRO A 105 8.04 20.11 2.91
CA PRO A 105 8.32 19.94 1.48
C PRO A 105 8.24 18.48 1.00
N GLU A 106 8.00 17.55 1.89
CA GLU A 106 7.98 16.11 1.59
C GLU A 106 6.72 15.73 0.84
N TYR A 107 6.91 15.12 -0.34
CA TYR A 107 5.83 14.58 -1.17
C TYR A 107 5.86 13.07 -1.18
N TRP A 108 4.73 12.45 -0.86
CA TRP A 108 4.55 11.00 -0.81
C TRP A 108 3.90 10.50 -2.10
N GLU A 109 4.39 9.39 -2.62
CA GLU A 109 3.90 8.76 -3.85
C GLU A 109 3.43 7.33 -3.58
N HIS A 110 2.25 6.97 -4.05
CA HIS A 110 1.67 5.64 -3.85
C HIS A 110 2.03 4.64 -4.94
N ARG A 111 2.50 5.11 -6.09
CA ARG A 111 2.89 4.28 -7.24
C ARG A 111 4.29 3.72 -7.05
N SER A 112 4.55 2.56 -7.64
CA SER A 112 5.90 1.99 -7.68
C SER A 112 6.82 2.78 -8.62
N PHE A 113 8.14 2.66 -8.46
CA PHE A 113 9.12 3.26 -9.35
C PHE A 113 8.87 2.88 -10.81
N LYS A 114 8.52 1.61 -11.06
CA LYS A 114 8.19 1.12 -12.41
C LYS A 114 6.96 1.83 -13.00
N GLU A 115 5.92 2.07 -12.21
CA GLU A 115 4.71 2.78 -12.67
C GLU A 115 4.99 4.26 -12.94
N LEU A 116 5.99 4.81 -12.28
CA LEU A 116 6.47 6.19 -12.49
C LEU A 116 7.46 6.31 -13.67
N GLY A 117 7.86 5.18 -14.28
CA GLY A 117 8.90 5.16 -15.32
C GLY A 117 10.27 5.49 -14.78
N LEU A 118 10.52 5.31 -13.49
CA LEU A 118 11.81 5.55 -12.86
C LEU A 118 12.66 4.28 -12.91
N GLU A 119 13.96 4.45 -13.19
CA GLU A 119 14.94 3.36 -13.23
C GLU A 119 15.37 2.87 -11.84
N GLN A 120 14.92 3.53 -10.78
CA GLN A 120 15.22 3.15 -9.40
C GLN A 120 14.65 1.78 -9.05
N GLU A 121 15.41 1.01 -8.26
CA GLU A 121 14.98 -0.29 -7.76
C GLU A 121 14.46 -0.21 -6.33
N PRO A 122 13.37 -0.92 -6.00
CA PRO A 122 12.88 -1.01 -4.62
C PRO A 122 13.79 -1.92 -3.79
N THR A 123 14.05 -1.55 -2.54
CA THR A 123 14.71 -2.43 -1.58
C THR A 123 13.85 -3.66 -1.26
N ARG A 124 14.51 -4.77 -0.89
CA ARG A 124 13.83 -6.03 -0.55
C ARG A 124 13.57 -6.11 0.94
N HIS A 125 12.41 -6.62 1.31
CA HIS A 125 12.09 -6.87 2.71
C HIS A 125 13.07 -7.91 3.32
N LEU A 126 13.77 -7.54 4.38
CA LEU A 126 14.77 -8.40 5.01
C LEU A 126 14.17 -9.65 5.68
N GLY A 127 12.99 -9.51 6.25
CA GLY A 127 12.39 -10.51 7.11
C GLY A 127 12.95 -10.48 8.54
N PRO A 128 12.32 -11.19 9.50
CA PRO A 128 12.65 -11.05 10.92
C PRO A 128 14.08 -11.49 11.25
N ILE A 129 14.57 -12.59 10.64
CA ILE A 129 15.91 -13.13 10.91
C ILE A 129 17.00 -12.19 10.42
N ALA A 130 16.97 -11.78 9.14
CA ALA A 130 17.98 -10.88 8.60
C ALA A 130 17.94 -9.52 9.29
N SER A 131 16.74 -8.97 9.60
CA SER A 131 16.59 -7.73 10.35
C SER A 131 17.22 -7.83 11.76
N ALA A 132 17.07 -8.97 12.44
CA ALA A 132 17.66 -9.17 13.76
C ALA A 132 19.20 -9.26 13.71
N LEU A 133 19.76 -9.90 12.67
CA LEU A 133 21.20 -10.00 12.45
C LEU A 133 21.81 -8.64 12.10
N GLU A 134 21.21 -7.93 11.15
CA GLU A 134 21.67 -6.57 10.73
C GLU A 134 21.63 -5.58 11.91
N ARG A 135 20.64 -5.66 12.78
CA ARG A 135 20.59 -4.85 14.01
C ARG A 135 21.74 -5.15 14.99
N LYS A 136 22.28 -6.36 14.95
CA LYS A 136 23.47 -6.75 15.75
C LYS A 136 24.80 -6.45 15.03
N GLY A 137 24.76 -5.77 13.88
CA GLY A 137 25.93 -5.48 13.06
C GLY A 137 26.43 -6.65 12.23
N ILE A 138 25.69 -7.75 12.18
CA ILE A 138 26.03 -8.92 11.38
C ILE A 138 25.45 -8.74 9.98
N ARG A 139 26.32 -8.64 8.98
CA ARG A 139 25.91 -8.46 7.58
C ARG A 139 25.23 -9.71 7.04
N THR A 140 24.16 -9.49 6.28
CA THR A 140 23.41 -10.54 5.61
C THR A 140 23.39 -10.31 4.09
N GLU A 141 23.26 -11.37 3.30
CA GLU A 141 23.14 -11.29 1.84
C GLU A 141 22.02 -10.34 1.40
N LYS A 142 20.84 -10.40 2.05
CA LYS A 142 19.74 -9.47 1.77
C LYS A 142 20.04 -8.03 2.17
N GLY A 143 20.77 -7.84 3.26
CA GLY A 143 21.22 -6.52 3.69
C GLY A 143 22.22 -5.92 2.71
N ASP A 144 23.17 -6.73 2.23
CA ASP A 144 24.15 -6.31 1.22
C ASP A 144 23.49 -5.97 -0.11
N ALA A 145 22.53 -6.78 -0.56
CA ALA A 145 21.72 -6.48 -1.75
C ALA A 145 20.99 -5.14 -1.63
N ASN A 146 20.40 -4.85 -0.45
CA ASN A 146 19.72 -3.58 -0.21
C ASN A 146 20.69 -2.38 -0.18
N ARG A 147 21.88 -2.55 0.37
CA ARG A 147 22.95 -1.52 0.33
C ARG A 147 23.35 -1.19 -1.10
N ALA A 148 23.56 -2.21 -1.93
CA ALA A 148 23.87 -2.02 -3.34
C ALA A 148 22.74 -1.31 -4.11
N ILE A 149 21.47 -1.69 -3.86
CA ILE A 149 20.31 -1.01 -4.45
C ILE A 149 20.25 0.47 -4.02
N MET A 150 20.49 0.77 -2.75
CA MET A 150 20.48 2.16 -2.26
C MET A 150 21.61 2.99 -2.89
N GLU A 151 22.81 2.44 -3.01
CA GLU A 151 23.94 3.11 -3.66
C GLU A 151 23.67 3.39 -5.14
N HIS A 152 23.12 2.38 -5.85
CA HIS A 152 22.71 2.54 -7.24
C HIS A 152 21.65 3.65 -7.39
N ASN A 153 20.60 3.62 -6.58
CA ASN A 153 19.53 4.63 -6.60
C ASN A 153 20.07 6.04 -6.30
N GLN A 154 21.00 6.19 -5.34
CA GLN A 154 21.65 7.47 -5.07
C GLN A 154 22.45 7.97 -6.26
N THR A 155 23.15 7.08 -6.96
CA THR A 155 23.89 7.43 -8.17
C THR A 155 22.97 7.92 -9.28
N LEU A 156 21.84 7.23 -9.51
CA LEU A 156 20.81 7.67 -10.46
C LEU A 156 20.23 9.05 -10.11
N GLN A 157 19.93 9.29 -8.84
CA GLN A 157 19.41 10.59 -8.38
C GLN A 157 20.42 11.72 -8.60
N ARG A 158 21.69 11.49 -8.31
CA ARG A 158 22.78 12.47 -8.55
C ARG A 158 22.91 12.76 -10.05
N ALA A 159 22.94 11.72 -10.90
CA ALA A 159 23.03 11.87 -12.34
C ALA A 159 21.87 12.71 -12.89
N ARG A 160 20.65 12.44 -12.44
CA ARG A 160 19.45 13.20 -12.83
C ARG A 160 19.56 14.67 -12.41
N MET A 161 19.96 14.93 -11.17
CA MET A 161 20.14 16.29 -10.67
C MET A 161 21.19 17.08 -11.50
N PHE A 162 22.31 16.43 -11.87
CA PHE A 162 23.31 17.04 -12.76
C PHE A 162 22.73 17.34 -14.14
N TYR A 163 21.95 16.42 -14.71
CA TYR A 163 21.31 16.63 -16.00
C TYR A 163 20.32 17.81 -15.97
N ASP A 164 19.49 17.90 -14.95
CA ASP A 164 18.55 18.99 -14.78
C ASP A 164 19.26 20.35 -14.62
N ILE A 165 20.36 20.40 -13.86
CA ILE A 165 21.20 21.60 -13.75
C ILE A 165 21.79 22.01 -15.11
N CYS A 166 22.34 21.05 -15.87
CA CYS A 166 22.89 21.34 -17.19
C CYS A 166 21.83 21.89 -18.16
N LEU A 167 20.60 21.37 -18.12
CA LEU A 167 19.50 21.89 -18.94
C LEU A 167 19.13 23.32 -18.57
N LEU A 168 19.10 23.68 -17.29
CA LEU A 168 18.83 25.06 -16.85
C LEU A 168 19.87 26.02 -17.39
N TYR A 169 21.18 25.68 -17.33
CA TYR A 169 22.24 26.53 -17.86
C TYR A 169 22.22 26.68 -19.37
N THR A 170 21.74 25.64 -20.10
CA THR A 170 21.66 25.70 -21.59
C THR A 170 20.42 26.51 -22.05
N SER A 171 19.33 26.53 -21.31
CA SER A 171 18.15 27.35 -21.64
C SER A 171 18.42 28.84 -21.42
N ASP A 172 19.06 29.23 -20.32
CA ASP A 172 19.41 30.62 -20.03
C ASP A 172 20.39 31.21 -21.06
N ALA A 173 21.32 30.37 -21.58
CA ALA A 173 22.25 30.79 -22.63
C ALA A 173 21.61 30.95 -24.03
N ALA A 174 20.40 30.45 -24.25
CA ALA A 174 19.68 30.55 -25.51
C ALA A 174 18.80 31.83 -25.58
N ASP A 175 18.42 32.37 -24.43
CA ASP A 175 17.57 33.60 -24.36
C ASP A 175 18.37 34.90 -24.38
N ASP A 176 19.71 34.85 -24.37
CA ASP A 176 20.60 36.03 -24.43
C ASP A 176 21.07 36.40 -25.88
N LYS A 177 20.32 35.98 -26.92
CA LYS A 177 20.64 36.35 -28.32
C LYS A 177 19.59 37.17 -29.00
#